data_3b794d539c3189f540755116b836c67e
#
_entry.id   3b794d539c3189f540755116b836c67e
#
_cell.length_a   1.000
_cell.length_b   1.000
_cell.length_c   1.000
_cell.angle_alpha   90.00
_cell.angle_beta   90.00
_cell.angle_gamma   90.00
#
_symmetry.space_group_name_H-M   'P 1'
#
loop_
_entity.id
_entity.type
_entity.pdbx_description
1 polymer ?
#
loop_
_entity_poly.entity_id
_entity_poly.type
_entity_poly.pdbx_seq_one_letter_code
_entity_poly.pdbx_strand_id
1 'polypeptide(L)'
;MSLMHSLKQRLGGITAVLPPSRPIVYLDYPVHNNVGDLLIHQGADVFLEDYKYAVLGRFSMHDFTRRGRDDEASLVLKPSVRDLDALVRGGCAIVLHGGGNFGDIWPQFQMFRELIISRYPGTPIVVLPQTIHFDNAVQPERSARILSAHRQLHIFVRDRESLTFLREAGVGGELMPDMAHQLWGRPELAVAGPESGTLVVRRRDRESRNAADATQFDWDELNGGISRVTLRALRKWQTIDNPLRHWVPNYALWRLYRDGLVARAVARFRPYAVIDTDRLHGMILAALMNKQVRYREGSYGKLQRYAGLWLDGSDRIGTERTLSAAE
;
A
#
# COMPACT_ATOMS: atom_id res chain seq x y z
N MET A 1 -12.73 -12.98 -20.15
CA MET A 1 -11.72 -12.04 -19.61
C MET A 1 -11.36 -12.55 -18.23
N SER A 2 -10.07 -12.67 -17.86
CA SER A 2 -9.71 -13.18 -16.52
C SER A 2 -10.09 -12.20 -15.43
N LEU A 3 -10.41 -12.71 -14.24
CA LEU A 3 -10.73 -11.88 -13.05
C LEU A 3 -9.64 -10.84 -12.78
N MET A 4 -8.36 -11.25 -12.82
CA MET A 4 -7.24 -10.33 -12.57
C MET A 4 -7.16 -9.21 -13.60
N HIS A 5 -7.49 -9.49 -14.87
CA HIS A 5 -7.56 -8.45 -15.91
C HIS A 5 -8.69 -7.45 -15.61
N SER A 6 -9.86 -7.92 -15.19
CA SER A 6 -10.98 -7.06 -14.82
C SER A 6 -10.65 -6.16 -13.62
N LEU A 7 -9.92 -6.68 -12.61
CA LEU A 7 -9.45 -5.88 -11.48
C LEU A 7 -8.47 -4.79 -11.91
N LYS A 8 -7.52 -5.13 -12.80
CA LYS A 8 -6.60 -4.13 -13.38
C LYS A 8 -7.38 -3.05 -14.14
N GLN A 9 -8.34 -3.42 -14.98
CA GLN A 9 -9.16 -2.45 -15.72
C GLN A 9 -9.97 -1.54 -14.78
N ARG A 10 -10.49 -2.10 -13.67
CA ARG A 10 -11.26 -1.32 -12.69
C ARG A 10 -10.44 -0.20 -12.07
N LEU A 11 -9.13 -0.40 -11.86
CA LEU A 11 -8.23 0.66 -11.38
C LEU A 11 -8.22 1.89 -12.30
N GLY A 12 -8.49 1.71 -13.60
CA GLY A 12 -8.66 2.81 -14.55
C GLY A 12 -9.73 3.83 -14.15
N GLY A 13 -10.74 3.42 -13.34
CA GLY A 13 -11.74 4.32 -12.80
C GLY A 13 -11.17 5.46 -11.95
N ILE A 14 -9.98 5.30 -11.39
CA ILE A 14 -9.27 6.36 -10.65
C ILE A 14 -9.07 7.61 -11.53
N THR A 15 -8.92 7.45 -12.85
CA THR A 15 -8.71 8.56 -13.77
C THR A 15 -9.91 9.51 -13.89
N ALA A 16 -11.11 9.06 -13.53
CA ALA A 16 -12.31 9.90 -13.50
C ALA A 16 -12.25 10.97 -12.39
N VAL A 17 -11.59 10.63 -11.26
CA VAL A 17 -11.40 11.52 -10.11
C VAL A 17 -10.07 12.26 -10.19
N LEU A 18 -9.05 11.60 -10.73
CA LEU A 18 -7.71 12.13 -10.92
C LEU A 18 -7.37 12.10 -12.42
N PRO A 19 -7.73 13.14 -13.20
CA PRO A 19 -7.44 13.17 -14.65
C PRO A 19 -5.93 13.17 -14.92
N PRO A 20 -5.43 12.34 -15.86
CA PRO A 20 -4.00 12.27 -16.19
C PRO A 20 -3.39 13.59 -16.70
N SER A 21 -4.24 14.52 -17.22
CA SER A 21 -3.83 15.86 -17.64
C SER A 21 -3.39 16.76 -16.48
N ARG A 22 -3.75 16.41 -15.24
CA ARG A 22 -3.36 17.18 -14.05
C ARG A 22 -2.03 16.64 -13.53
N PRO A 23 -0.99 17.49 -13.39
CA PRO A 23 0.24 17.07 -12.74
C PRO A 23 -0.02 16.70 -11.28
N ILE A 24 0.74 15.77 -10.77
CA ILE A 24 0.58 15.25 -9.42
C ILE A 24 1.88 15.28 -8.61
N VAL A 25 1.73 15.30 -7.30
CA VAL A 25 2.78 14.92 -6.36
C VAL A 25 2.33 13.67 -5.60
N TYR A 26 3.22 12.67 -5.52
CA TYR A 26 2.95 11.42 -4.82
C TYR A 26 3.56 11.45 -3.42
N LEU A 27 2.74 11.23 -2.40
CA LEU A 27 3.17 11.29 -1.00
C LEU A 27 3.04 9.95 -0.29
N ASP A 28 3.88 9.80 0.74
CA ASP A 28 3.90 8.68 1.68
C ASP A 28 4.27 7.34 1.05
N TYR A 29 5.20 7.34 0.07
CA TYR A 29 5.73 6.06 -0.38
C TYR A 29 6.42 5.30 0.76
N PRO A 30 6.23 3.96 0.85
CA PRO A 30 6.64 3.18 2.01
C PRO A 30 8.16 3.01 2.10
N VAL A 31 8.81 3.55 3.14
CA VAL A 31 10.26 3.37 3.39
C VAL A 31 10.46 2.31 4.47
N HIS A 32 10.06 1.10 4.15
CA HIS A 32 10.19 -0.09 5.03
C HIS A 32 10.20 -1.38 4.21
N ASN A 33 10.40 -2.52 4.88
CA ASN A 33 10.62 -3.81 4.23
C ASN A 33 9.35 -4.69 4.11
N ASN A 34 8.18 -4.17 4.41
CA ASN A 34 6.93 -4.93 4.21
C ASN A 34 6.66 -5.06 2.71
N VAL A 35 6.90 -6.24 2.16
CA VAL A 35 6.72 -6.53 0.73
C VAL A 35 5.29 -6.22 0.26
N GLY A 36 4.29 -6.38 1.13
CA GLY A 36 2.91 -6.03 0.79
C GLY A 36 2.76 -4.57 0.37
N ASP A 37 3.25 -3.64 1.19
CA ASP A 37 3.19 -2.21 0.89
C ASP A 37 4.10 -1.85 -0.30
N LEU A 38 5.20 -2.58 -0.50
CA LEU A 38 6.06 -2.40 -1.66
C LEU A 38 5.37 -2.83 -2.96
N LEU A 39 4.56 -3.90 -2.95
CA LEU A 39 3.73 -4.31 -4.08
C LEU A 39 2.65 -3.28 -4.40
N ILE A 40 1.97 -2.72 -3.39
CA ILE A 40 1.01 -1.63 -3.57
C ILE A 40 1.68 -0.46 -4.27
N HIS A 41 2.85 -0.05 -3.79
CA HIS A 41 3.57 1.09 -4.35
C HIS A 41 4.08 0.81 -5.77
N GLN A 42 4.57 -0.41 -6.04
CA GLN A 42 4.97 -0.80 -7.39
C GLN A 42 3.77 -0.79 -8.35
N GLY A 43 2.61 -1.27 -7.91
CA GLY A 43 1.36 -1.18 -8.66
C GLY A 43 0.93 0.26 -8.93
N ALA A 44 1.07 1.14 -7.92
CA ALA A 44 0.79 2.57 -8.10
C ALA A 44 1.75 3.23 -9.11
N ASP A 45 3.05 2.92 -9.06
CA ASP A 45 4.01 3.43 -10.05
C ASP A 45 3.64 2.99 -11.47
N VAL A 46 3.32 1.70 -11.65
CA VAL A 46 2.88 1.15 -12.94
C VAL A 46 1.60 1.82 -13.41
N PHE A 47 0.64 2.07 -12.51
CA PHE A 47 -0.58 2.81 -12.85
C PHE A 47 -0.25 4.21 -13.37
N LEU A 48 0.59 4.96 -12.66
CA LEU A 48 0.98 6.31 -13.06
C LEU A 48 1.70 6.33 -14.41
N GLU A 49 2.52 5.31 -14.68
CA GLU A 49 3.22 5.13 -15.96
C GLU A 49 2.24 4.75 -17.10
N ASP A 50 1.36 3.75 -16.88
CA ASP A 50 0.40 3.26 -17.88
C ASP A 50 -0.57 4.38 -18.32
N TYR A 51 -0.99 5.25 -17.39
CA TYR A 51 -1.88 6.40 -17.66
C TYR A 51 -1.14 7.72 -17.92
N LYS A 52 0.21 7.70 -18.00
CA LYS A 52 1.08 8.84 -18.40
C LYS A 52 0.93 10.08 -17.52
N TYR A 53 0.82 9.89 -16.21
CA TYR A 53 0.77 11.01 -15.28
C TYR A 53 2.10 11.79 -15.24
N ALA A 54 2.02 13.12 -15.23
CA ALA A 54 3.15 13.99 -14.93
C ALA A 54 3.37 14.03 -13.40
N VAL A 55 4.30 13.21 -12.90
CA VAL A 55 4.63 13.15 -11.47
C VAL A 55 5.76 14.13 -11.17
N LEU A 56 5.42 15.27 -10.55
CA LEU A 56 6.37 16.35 -10.25
C LEU A 56 7.32 16.03 -9.10
N GLY A 57 6.91 15.12 -8.21
CA GLY A 57 7.73 14.67 -7.08
C GLY A 57 7.15 13.46 -6.38
N ARG A 58 8.03 12.70 -5.74
CA ARG A 58 7.67 11.56 -4.89
C ARG A 58 8.36 11.73 -3.55
N PHE A 59 7.57 11.73 -2.49
CA PHE A 59 8.05 11.99 -1.13
C PHE A 59 7.49 10.98 -0.16
N SER A 60 8.32 10.56 0.77
CA SER A 60 7.88 9.81 1.96
C SER A 60 7.42 10.78 3.06
N MET A 61 6.75 10.29 4.09
CA MET A 61 6.46 11.12 5.25
C MET A 61 7.74 11.70 5.89
N HIS A 62 8.85 10.97 5.82
CA HIS A 62 10.13 11.41 6.42
C HIS A 62 10.77 12.61 5.72
N ASP A 63 10.37 12.91 4.48
CA ASP A 63 10.85 14.10 3.77
C ASP A 63 10.31 15.38 4.40
N PHE A 64 9.11 15.36 4.99
CA PHE A 64 8.41 16.54 5.48
C PHE A 64 8.15 16.56 6.98
N THR A 65 8.32 15.45 7.69
CA THR A 65 8.03 15.36 9.11
C THR A 65 9.18 14.76 9.91
N ARG A 66 9.20 15.11 11.20
CA ARG A 66 10.01 14.47 12.23
C ARG A 66 9.16 14.22 13.47
N ARG A 67 9.59 13.31 14.32
CA ARG A 67 8.95 13.10 15.63
C ARG A 67 9.09 14.36 16.50
N GLY A 68 8.07 14.70 17.25
CA GLY A 68 8.12 15.74 18.27
C GLY A 68 9.10 15.39 19.38
N ARG A 69 9.55 16.41 20.11
CA ARG A 69 10.50 16.21 21.23
C ARG A 69 9.80 15.75 22.50
N ASP A 70 8.59 16.26 22.72
CA ASP A 70 7.86 16.11 23.97
C ASP A 70 6.83 14.97 23.96
N ASP A 71 6.53 14.44 22.78
CA ASP A 71 5.62 13.32 22.57
C ASP A 71 6.07 12.51 21.37
N GLU A 72 6.50 11.26 21.62
CA GLU A 72 6.90 10.32 20.55
C GLU A 72 5.76 10.02 19.56
N ALA A 73 4.52 10.27 19.95
CA ALA A 73 3.35 10.12 19.10
C ALA A 73 3.06 11.36 18.24
N SER A 74 3.76 12.48 18.44
CA SER A 74 3.52 13.69 17.65
C SER A 74 4.41 13.78 16.41
N LEU A 75 3.85 14.32 15.31
CA LEU A 75 4.60 14.69 14.11
C LEU A 75 4.70 16.19 13.96
N VAL A 76 5.91 16.67 13.67
CA VAL A 76 6.18 18.09 13.42
C VAL A 76 6.67 18.26 11.99
N LEU A 77 6.13 19.28 11.29
CA LEU A 77 6.58 19.64 9.96
C LEU A 77 8.02 20.17 9.97
N LYS A 78 8.78 19.74 8.98
CA LYS A 78 10.13 20.22 8.67
C LYS A 78 10.05 21.43 7.73
N PRO A 79 11.08 22.32 7.69
CA PRO A 79 11.16 23.41 6.72
C PRO A 79 11.02 22.96 5.27
N SER A 80 11.41 21.74 4.98
CA SER A 80 11.32 21.10 3.66
C SER A 80 9.89 20.97 3.10
N VAL A 81 8.86 21.13 3.94
CA VAL A 81 7.46 21.18 3.46
C VAL A 81 7.24 22.35 2.47
N ARG A 82 8.10 23.36 2.48
CA ARG A 82 8.06 24.50 1.52
C ARG A 82 8.20 24.03 0.05
N ASP A 83 8.89 22.91 -0.19
CA ASP A 83 8.99 22.34 -1.54
C ASP A 83 7.63 21.80 -1.98
N LEU A 84 6.93 21.11 -1.09
CA LEU A 84 5.56 20.66 -1.36
C LEU A 84 4.61 21.86 -1.54
N ASP A 85 4.74 22.90 -0.69
CA ASP A 85 3.97 24.14 -0.83
C ASP A 85 4.16 24.79 -2.21
N ALA A 86 5.39 24.77 -2.74
CA ALA A 86 5.69 25.31 -4.07
C ALA A 86 5.02 24.49 -5.19
N LEU A 87 5.09 23.17 -5.13
CA LEU A 87 4.42 22.28 -6.09
C LEU A 87 2.90 22.45 -6.07
N VAL A 88 2.30 22.53 -4.88
CA VAL A 88 0.86 22.75 -4.70
C VAL A 88 0.42 24.10 -5.26
N ARG A 89 1.18 25.18 -5.02
CA ARG A 89 0.90 26.49 -5.65
C ARG A 89 0.98 26.44 -7.17
N GLY A 90 1.78 25.53 -7.71
CA GLY A 90 1.86 25.27 -9.16
C GLY A 90 0.65 24.54 -9.75
N GLY A 91 -0.37 24.18 -8.93
CA GLY A 91 -1.64 23.60 -9.38
C GLY A 91 -1.66 22.08 -9.47
N CYS A 92 -0.69 21.36 -8.91
CA CYS A 92 -0.72 19.90 -8.90
C CYS A 92 -1.79 19.35 -7.94
N ALA A 93 -2.24 18.10 -8.18
CA ALA A 93 -3.00 17.34 -7.19
C ALA A 93 -2.05 16.55 -6.28
N ILE A 94 -2.51 16.25 -5.08
CA ILE A 94 -1.80 15.37 -4.14
C ILE A 94 -2.37 13.96 -4.25
N VAL A 95 -1.50 12.97 -4.42
CA VAL A 95 -1.83 11.55 -4.35
C VAL A 95 -1.19 10.95 -3.11
N LEU A 96 -2.00 10.44 -2.20
CA LEU A 96 -1.55 9.73 -1.00
C LEU A 96 -1.54 8.22 -1.25
N HIS A 97 -0.49 7.57 -0.73
CA HIS A 97 -0.27 6.14 -0.87
C HIS A 97 -1.44 5.30 -0.33
N GLY A 98 -1.76 4.19 -1.00
CA GLY A 98 -2.74 3.19 -0.61
C GLY A 98 -2.26 2.24 0.48
N GLY A 99 -3.07 1.24 0.83
CA GLY A 99 -2.63 0.17 1.72
C GLY A 99 -3.52 -0.10 2.93
N GLY A 100 -2.94 -0.47 4.05
CA GLY A 100 -3.66 -0.85 5.26
C GLY A 100 -3.23 -0.09 6.51
N ASN A 101 -2.67 1.10 6.34
CA ASN A 101 -2.15 1.93 7.43
C ASN A 101 -3.00 3.17 7.73
N PHE A 102 -4.26 3.19 7.27
CA PHE A 102 -5.22 4.24 7.58
C PHE A 102 -5.97 3.88 8.86
N GLY A 103 -5.72 4.64 9.92
CA GLY A 103 -6.29 4.44 11.25
C GLY A 103 -5.23 4.49 12.35
N ASP A 104 -5.53 3.93 13.51
CA ASP A 104 -4.73 4.11 14.72
C ASP A 104 -3.75 2.96 15.03
N ILE A 105 -3.77 1.86 14.29
CA ILE A 105 -2.75 0.79 14.41
C ILE A 105 -1.35 1.34 14.09
N TRP A 106 -1.26 2.26 13.13
CA TRP A 106 -0.02 2.90 12.70
C TRP A 106 -0.15 4.43 12.78
N PRO A 107 -0.17 5.01 13.97
CA PRO A 107 -0.61 6.39 14.22
C PRO A 107 0.21 7.44 13.46
N GLN A 108 1.50 7.20 13.21
CA GLN A 108 2.34 8.16 12.47
C GLN A 108 1.89 8.36 11.02
N PHE A 109 1.40 7.30 10.34
CA PHE A 109 0.87 7.43 8.97
C PHE A 109 -0.47 8.15 8.96
N GLN A 110 -1.32 7.87 9.95
CA GLN A 110 -2.59 8.57 10.11
C GLN A 110 -2.37 10.06 10.39
N MET A 111 -1.50 10.41 11.32
CA MET A 111 -1.17 11.80 11.64
C MET A 111 -0.59 12.54 10.43
N PHE A 112 0.30 11.89 9.65
CA PHE A 112 0.84 12.48 8.44
C PHE A 112 -0.26 12.78 7.41
N ARG A 113 -1.16 11.84 7.18
CA ARG A 113 -2.29 11.99 6.25
C ARG A 113 -3.21 13.12 6.67
N GLU A 114 -3.62 13.17 7.93
CA GLU A 114 -4.46 14.23 8.50
C GLU A 114 -3.80 15.60 8.39
N LEU A 115 -2.49 15.66 8.64
CA LEU A 115 -1.70 16.90 8.56
C LEU A 115 -1.63 17.43 7.12
N ILE A 116 -1.43 16.55 6.12
CA ILE A 116 -1.44 16.94 4.70
C ILE A 116 -2.83 17.40 4.27
N ILE A 117 -3.88 16.68 4.62
CA ILE A 117 -5.26 17.02 4.29
C ILE A 117 -5.64 18.37 4.90
N SER A 118 -5.32 18.59 6.16
CA SER A 118 -5.60 19.87 6.86
C SER A 118 -4.79 21.04 6.29
N ARG A 119 -3.56 20.80 5.83
CA ARG A 119 -2.69 21.85 5.31
C ARG A 119 -3.13 22.39 3.95
N TYR A 120 -3.72 21.55 3.11
CA TYR A 120 -4.04 21.89 1.73
C TYR A 120 -5.55 21.80 1.41
N PRO A 121 -6.41 22.54 2.13
CA PRO A 121 -7.87 22.38 2.10
C PRO A 121 -8.52 22.67 0.73
N GLY A 122 -7.80 23.38 -0.15
CA GLY A 122 -8.27 23.75 -1.48
C GLY A 122 -7.62 22.96 -2.64
N THR A 123 -6.71 22.04 -2.32
CA THR A 123 -5.99 21.25 -3.33
C THR A 123 -6.69 19.92 -3.54
N PRO A 124 -6.90 19.46 -4.77
CA PRO A 124 -7.40 18.10 -4.98
C PRO A 124 -6.47 17.05 -4.36
N ILE A 125 -7.02 16.25 -3.45
CA ILE A 125 -6.31 15.15 -2.78
C ILE A 125 -7.02 13.84 -3.09
N VAL A 126 -6.28 12.88 -3.61
CA VAL A 126 -6.76 11.53 -3.85
C VAL A 126 -5.95 10.56 -3.01
N VAL A 127 -6.64 9.76 -2.18
CA VAL A 127 -6.04 8.65 -1.45
C VAL A 127 -6.26 7.38 -2.25
N LEU A 128 -5.18 6.69 -2.64
CA LEU A 128 -5.24 5.42 -3.34
C LEU A 128 -5.86 4.31 -2.46
N PRO A 129 -6.32 3.20 -3.02
CA PRO A 129 -7.12 2.19 -2.30
C PRO A 129 -6.57 1.80 -0.94
N GLN A 130 -7.34 2.10 0.10
CA GLN A 130 -7.00 1.91 1.53
C GLN A 130 -7.98 0.98 2.23
N THR A 131 -7.51 0.33 3.29
CA THR A 131 -8.37 -0.19 4.37
C THR A 131 -8.31 0.79 5.53
N ILE A 132 -9.46 1.23 6.01
CA ILE A 132 -9.61 2.12 7.17
C ILE A 132 -9.97 1.25 8.39
N HIS A 133 -9.20 1.36 9.46
CA HIS A 133 -9.46 0.61 10.69
C HIS A 133 -9.00 1.38 11.92
N PHE A 134 -9.88 1.49 12.91
CA PHE A 134 -9.61 2.11 14.19
C PHE A 134 -9.92 1.13 15.32
N ASP A 135 -8.96 0.92 16.21
CA ASP A 135 -9.14 0.15 17.45
C ASP A 135 -9.71 1.03 18.58
N ASN A 136 -9.44 2.34 18.55
CA ASN A 136 -9.87 3.30 19.56
C ASN A 136 -11.15 4.03 19.11
N ALA A 137 -12.15 4.08 19.97
CA ALA A 137 -13.46 4.69 19.66
C ALA A 137 -13.42 6.23 19.43
N VAL A 138 -12.42 6.94 19.93
CA VAL A 138 -12.32 8.42 19.81
C VAL A 138 -11.65 8.86 18.49
N GLN A 139 -10.75 8.05 17.95
CA GLN A 139 -9.99 8.40 16.77
C GLN A 139 -10.84 8.52 15.48
N PRO A 140 -11.87 7.67 15.24
CA PRO A 140 -12.72 7.78 14.06
C PRO A 140 -13.40 9.14 13.94
N GLU A 141 -13.95 9.67 15.04
CA GLU A 141 -14.66 10.94 15.04
C GLU A 141 -13.72 12.13 14.73
N ARG A 142 -12.51 12.10 15.28
CA ARG A 142 -11.49 13.10 14.97
C ARG A 142 -11.12 13.06 13.50
N SER A 143 -10.82 11.88 12.97
CA SER A 143 -10.47 11.68 11.57
C SER A 143 -11.62 12.11 10.65
N ALA A 144 -12.87 11.70 10.95
CA ALA A 144 -14.04 12.08 10.20
C ALA A 144 -14.20 13.60 10.08
N ARG A 145 -14.00 14.36 11.17
CA ARG A 145 -14.05 15.83 11.16
C ARG A 145 -12.98 16.45 10.25
N ILE A 146 -11.76 15.92 10.28
CA ILE A 146 -10.66 16.43 9.45
C ILE A 146 -10.95 16.14 7.97
N LEU A 147 -11.37 14.91 7.67
CA LEU A 147 -11.61 14.47 6.30
C LEU A 147 -12.81 15.21 5.67
N SER A 148 -13.92 15.35 6.41
CA SER A 148 -15.13 16.03 5.91
C SER A 148 -14.98 17.53 5.74
N ALA A 149 -14.04 18.15 6.46
CA ALA A 149 -13.74 19.57 6.28
C ALA A 149 -13.03 19.88 4.95
N HIS A 150 -12.50 18.86 4.26
CA HIS A 150 -11.74 19.05 3.03
C HIS A 150 -12.65 19.00 1.80
N ARG A 151 -12.61 20.06 0.97
CA ARG A 151 -13.57 20.25 -0.13
C ARG A 151 -13.34 19.40 -1.37
N GLN A 152 -12.12 18.94 -1.60
CA GLN A 152 -11.69 18.22 -2.80
C GLN A 152 -10.90 16.94 -2.44
N LEU A 153 -11.37 16.22 -1.41
CA LEU A 153 -10.81 14.95 -0.99
C LEU A 153 -11.63 13.79 -1.57
N HIS A 154 -10.93 12.83 -2.17
CA HIS A 154 -11.53 11.57 -2.57
C HIS A 154 -10.67 10.40 -2.08
N ILE A 155 -11.30 9.41 -1.46
CA ILE A 155 -10.62 8.27 -0.86
C ILE A 155 -11.12 6.98 -1.49
N PHE A 156 -10.26 6.26 -2.19
CA PHE A 156 -10.56 4.91 -2.64
C PHE A 156 -10.34 3.92 -1.50
N VAL A 157 -11.27 2.97 -1.34
CA VAL A 157 -11.21 1.97 -0.26
C VAL A 157 -11.36 0.55 -0.80
N ARG A 158 -10.73 -0.42 -0.11
CA ARG A 158 -10.64 -1.81 -0.56
C ARG A 158 -11.72 -2.72 0.02
N ASP A 159 -12.50 -2.24 0.98
CA ASP A 159 -13.52 -3.02 1.69
C ASP A 159 -14.76 -2.18 2.02
N ARG A 160 -15.87 -2.87 2.32
CA ARG A 160 -17.18 -2.26 2.54
C ARG A 160 -17.23 -1.48 3.86
N GLU A 161 -16.56 -1.95 4.88
CA GLU A 161 -16.51 -1.29 6.19
C GLU A 161 -15.84 0.07 6.09
N SER A 162 -14.72 0.15 5.37
CA SER A 162 -14.05 1.42 5.07
C SER A 162 -14.94 2.37 4.27
N LEU A 163 -15.72 1.85 3.32
CA LEU A 163 -16.69 2.67 2.57
C LEU A 163 -17.83 3.18 3.45
N THR A 164 -18.31 2.36 4.38
CA THR A 164 -19.34 2.76 5.35
C THR A 164 -18.82 3.92 6.20
N PHE A 165 -17.60 3.80 6.76
CA PHE A 165 -16.97 4.89 7.50
C PHE A 165 -16.92 6.20 6.70
N LEU A 166 -16.51 6.17 5.43
CA LEU A 166 -16.46 7.37 4.60
C LEU A 166 -17.84 7.99 4.37
N ARG A 167 -18.86 7.16 4.15
CA ARG A 167 -20.25 7.62 3.97
C ARG A 167 -20.79 8.30 5.23
N GLU A 168 -20.57 7.68 6.39
CA GLU A 168 -20.97 8.23 7.69
C GLU A 168 -20.23 9.53 8.02
N ALA A 169 -18.98 9.65 7.59
CA ALA A 169 -18.17 10.86 7.72
C ALA A 169 -18.52 11.95 6.68
N GLY A 170 -19.39 11.66 5.70
CA GLY A 170 -19.70 12.60 4.61
C GLY A 170 -18.54 12.87 3.64
N VAL A 171 -17.63 11.91 3.51
CA VAL A 171 -16.42 12.01 2.66
C VAL A 171 -16.63 11.27 1.35
N GLY A 172 -16.23 11.91 0.23
CA GLY A 172 -16.27 11.28 -1.08
C GLY A 172 -15.34 10.08 -1.18
N GLY A 173 -15.87 8.96 -1.67
CA GLY A 173 -15.08 7.76 -1.87
C GLY A 173 -15.85 6.60 -2.48
N GLU A 174 -15.11 5.63 -3.00
CA GLU A 174 -15.68 4.46 -3.65
C GLU A 174 -14.81 3.20 -3.46
N LEU A 175 -15.41 2.04 -3.70
CA LEU A 175 -14.72 0.76 -3.68
C LEU A 175 -13.82 0.61 -4.90
N MET A 176 -12.54 0.30 -4.63
CA MET A 176 -11.52 0.07 -5.63
C MET A 176 -10.61 -1.10 -5.20
N PRO A 177 -10.20 -2.00 -6.10
CA PRO A 177 -9.26 -3.07 -5.74
C PRO A 177 -7.90 -2.51 -5.35
N ASP A 178 -7.08 -3.34 -4.71
CA ASP A 178 -5.71 -2.96 -4.31
C ASP A 178 -4.86 -2.57 -5.52
N MET A 179 -4.02 -1.54 -5.36
CA MET A 179 -3.14 -1.07 -6.43
C MET A 179 -2.19 -2.14 -6.97
N ALA A 180 -1.87 -3.17 -6.19
CA ALA A 180 -1.03 -4.27 -6.65
C ALA A 180 -1.63 -5.01 -7.87
N HIS A 181 -2.96 -4.98 -8.07
CA HIS A 181 -3.58 -5.57 -9.26
C HIS A 181 -3.18 -4.90 -10.57
N GLN A 182 -2.63 -3.67 -10.54
CA GLN A 182 -2.07 -3.04 -11.73
C GLN A 182 -0.87 -3.82 -12.30
N LEU A 183 -0.22 -4.65 -11.47
CA LEU A 183 0.91 -5.49 -11.87
C LEU A 183 0.49 -6.69 -12.72
N TRP A 184 -0.81 -6.98 -12.88
CA TRP A 184 -1.27 -8.09 -13.72
C TRP A 184 -0.74 -8.02 -15.13
N GLY A 185 -0.17 -9.14 -15.60
CA GLY A 185 0.41 -9.27 -16.94
C GLY A 185 1.83 -8.73 -17.07
N ARG A 186 2.47 -8.31 -15.99
CA ARG A 186 3.89 -7.91 -16.02
C ARG A 186 4.78 -9.14 -16.18
N PRO A 187 5.78 -9.11 -17.09
CA PRO A 187 6.66 -10.25 -17.35
C PRO A 187 7.42 -10.74 -16.12
N GLU A 188 7.73 -9.85 -15.17
CA GLU A 188 8.45 -10.17 -13.95
C GLU A 188 7.68 -11.13 -13.04
N LEU A 189 6.34 -11.14 -13.14
CA LEU A 189 5.44 -12.04 -12.40
C LEU A 189 5.15 -13.34 -13.13
N ALA A 190 5.55 -13.44 -14.39
CA ALA A 190 5.34 -14.67 -15.16
C ALA A 190 6.11 -15.84 -14.54
N VAL A 191 5.44 -16.99 -14.51
CA VAL A 191 6.04 -18.22 -14.03
C VAL A 191 6.47 -19.04 -15.22
N ALA A 192 7.76 -19.32 -15.29
CA ALA A 192 8.35 -20.23 -16.27
C ALA A 192 8.99 -21.41 -15.52
N GLY A 193 8.71 -22.62 -15.95
CA GLY A 193 9.25 -23.85 -15.38
C GLY A 193 8.23 -24.63 -14.53
N PRO A 194 8.64 -25.80 -14.05
CA PRO A 194 7.78 -26.67 -13.25
C PRO A 194 7.49 -26.08 -11.89
N GLU A 195 6.25 -26.23 -11.45
CA GLU A 195 5.78 -25.82 -10.13
C GLU A 195 5.36 -27.05 -9.32
N SER A 196 5.74 -27.11 -8.06
CA SER A 196 5.33 -28.22 -7.17
C SER A 196 5.29 -27.80 -5.73
N GLY A 197 4.54 -28.55 -4.92
CA GLY A 197 4.46 -28.33 -3.48
C GLY A 197 3.80 -27.04 -3.06
N THR A 198 3.84 -26.79 -1.74
CA THR A 198 3.18 -25.67 -1.08
C THR A 198 4.18 -24.80 -0.34
N LEU A 199 4.13 -23.48 -0.57
CA LEU A 199 4.80 -22.50 0.28
C LEU A 199 3.82 -22.01 1.35
N VAL A 200 4.20 -22.17 2.61
CA VAL A 200 3.43 -21.66 3.75
C VAL A 200 3.97 -20.30 4.15
N VAL A 201 3.14 -19.26 3.98
CA VAL A 201 3.48 -17.85 4.29
C VAL A 201 2.68 -17.41 5.50
N ARG A 202 3.34 -17.10 6.61
CA ARG A 202 2.68 -16.73 7.87
C ARG A 202 3.28 -15.45 8.46
N ARG A 203 2.39 -14.63 9.00
CA ARG A 203 2.76 -13.40 9.72
C ARG A 203 3.47 -13.71 11.03
N ARG A 204 4.51 -12.94 11.30
CA ARG A 204 5.22 -12.95 12.58
C ARG A 204 5.20 -11.60 13.30
N ASP A 205 4.47 -10.63 12.75
CA ASP A 205 4.34 -9.27 13.31
C ASP A 205 3.19 -9.15 14.33
N ARG A 206 2.97 -7.94 14.85
CA ARG A 206 1.96 -7.63 15.88
C ARG A 206 0.52 -7.99 15.49
N GLU A 207 0.22 -8.18 14.22
CA GLU A 207 -1.08 -8.60 13.73
C GLU A 207 -1.21 -10.15 13.67
N SER A 208 -0.18 -10.91 14.07
CA SER A 208 -0.25 -12.38 14.13
C SER A 208 -0.97 -12.85 15.39
N ARG A 209 -1.85 -13.84 15.23
CA ARG A 209 -2.50 -14.56 16.35
C ARG A 209 -1.86 -15.91 16.65
N ASN A 210 -0.98 -16.39 15.80
CA ASN A 210 -0.41 -17.72 15.90
C ASN A 210 1.02 -17.68 16.46
N ALA A 211 1.39 -18.74 17.19
CA ALA A 211 2.78 -18.94 17.57
C ALA A 211 3.66 -19.05 16.31
N ALA A 212 4.80 -18.39 16.32
CA ALA A 212 5.73 -18.42 15.19
C ALA A 212 6.32 -19.84 15.03
N ASP A 213 6.07 -20.46 13.88
CA ASP A 213 6.75 -21.69 13.48
C ASP A 213 7.92 -21.31 12.57
N ALA A 214 9.12 -21.75 12.97
CA ALA A 214 10.37 -21.43 12.25
C ALA A 214 10.42 -22.03 10.82
N THR A 215 9.58 -23.02 10.52
CA THR A 215 9.51 -23.66 9.19
C THR A 215 8.68 -22.87 8.19
N GLN A 216 7.92 -21.87 8.65
CA GLN A 216 7.03 -21.04 7.84
C GLN A 216 7.75 -19.78 7.37
N PHE A 217 7.51 -19.41 6.12
CA PHE A 217 8.10 -18.21 5.50
C PHE A 217 7.36 -16.92 5.92
N ASP A 218 8.11 -15.87 6.20
CA ASP A 218 7.59 -14.49 6.27
C ASP A 218 8.48 -13.51 5.50
N TRP A 219 7.92 -12.34 5.19
CA TRP A 219 8.61 -11.26 4.46
C TRP A 219 9.94 -10.85 5.11
N ASP A 220 10.06 -10.99 6.43
CA ASP A 220 11.26 -10.64 7.16
C ASP A 220 12.48 -11.49 6.78
N GLU A 221 12.27 -12.70 6.26
CA GLU A 221 13.36 -13.57 5.79
C GLU A 221 14.02 -13.06 4.50
N LEU A 222 13.32 -12.21 3.75
CA LEU A 222 13.89 -11.53 2.58
C LEU A 222 14.86 -10.40 2.98
N ASN A 223 14.87 -10.02 4.27
CA ASN A 223 15.64 -8.93 4.81
C ASN A 223 17.02 -9.39 5.30
N GLY A 224 17.97 -9.58 4.39
CA GLY A 224 19.38 -9.80 4.74
C GLY A 224 20.00 -8.60 5.49
N GLY A 225 21.19 -8.79 6.07
CA GLY A 225 21.92 -7.74 6.78
C GLY A 225 22.14 -6.46 5.95
N ILE A 226 22.50 -6.61 4.68
CA ILE A 226 22.69 -5.51 3.73
C ILE A 226 21.37 -4.73 3.54
N SER A 227 20.23 -5.41 3.40
CA SER A 227 18.92 -4.76 3.26
C SER A 227 18.58 -3.88 4.45
N ARG A 228 18.90 -4.30 5.67
CA ARG A 228 18.67 -3.53 6.90
C ARG A 228 19.55 -2.30 6.98
N VAL A 229 20.83 -2.41 6.60
CA VAL A 229 21.76 -1.28 6.57
C VAL A 229 21.34 -0.26 5.52
N THR A 230 21.03 -0.71 4.30
CA THR A 230 20.56 0.15 3.20
C THR A 230 19.32 0.93 3.59
N LEU A 231 18.31 0.26 4.18
CA LEU A 231 17.10 0.92 4.60
C LEU A 231 17.34 1.96 5.69
N ARG A 232 18.22 1.67 6.67
CA ARG A 232 18.61 2.63 7.71
C ARG A 232 19.30 3.85 7.10
N ALA A 233 20.19 3.65 6.14
CA ALA A 233 20.87 4.74 5.44
C ALA A 233 19.88 5.62 4.66
N LEU A 234 18.97 5.01 3.89
CA LEU A 234 17.93 5.73 3.14
C LEU A 234 17.02 6.55 4.07
N ARG A 235 16.55 5.95 5.17
CA ARG A 235 15.73 6.66 6.17
C ARG A 235 16.49 7.81 6.82
N LYS A 236 17.74 7.57 7.25
CA LYS A 236 18.58 8.59 7.86
C LYS A 236 18.78 9.76 6.90
N TRP A 237 19.05 9.49 5.63
CA TRP A 237 19.20 10.52 4.61
C TRP A 237 17.94 11.38 4.45
N GLN A 238 16.75 10.77 4.43
CA GLN A 238 15.46 11.48 4.34
C GLN A 238 15.14 12.31 5.59
N THR A 239 15.59 11.86 6.78
CA THR A 239 15.33 12.58 8.03
C THR A 239 16.25 13.78 8.23
N ILE A 240 17.42 13.81 7.58
CA ILE A 240 18.36 14.93 7.70
C ILE A 240 17.83 16.10 6.86
N ASP A 241 17.72 17.26 7.49
CA ASP A 241 17.39 18.51 6.82
C ASP A 241 18.64 19.03 6.10
N ASN A 242 18.96 18.41 4.96
CA ASN A 242 20.18 18.65 4.22
C ASN A 242 19.85 19.31 2.88
N PRO A 243 20.44 20.50 2.55
CA PRO A 243 20.27 21.12 1.24
C PRO A 243 20.76 20.23 0.07
N LEU A 244 21.69 19.30 0.34
CA LEU A 244 22.17 18.35 -0.67
C LEU A 244 21.14 17.28 -1.07
N ARG A 245 20.01 17.18 -0.39
CA ARG A 245 18.96 16.19 -0.70
C ARG A 245 18.43 16.32 -2.14
N HIS A 246 18.47 17.51 -2.72
CA HIS A 246 18.06 17.75 -4.11
C HIS A 246 19.04 17.16 -5.13
N TRP A 247 20.27 16.88 -4.73
CA TRP A 247 21.32 16.34 -5.59
C TRP A 247 21.38 14.79 -5.55
N VAL A 248 20.82 14.19 -4.51
CA VAL A 248 20.81 12.73 -4.36
C VAL A 248 19.44 12.21 -4.79
N PRO A 249 19.35 11.34 -5.80
CA PRO A 249 18.08 10.81 -6.29
C PRO A 249 17.53 9.72 -5.35
N ASN A 250 17.17 10.12 -4.13
CA ASN A 250 16.73 9.24 -3.04
C ASN A 250 15.62 8.29 -3.45
N TYR A 251 14.63 8.82 -4.19
CA TYR A 251 13.53 7.99 -4.67
C TYR A 251 14.03 6.93 -5.66
N ALA A 252 14.93 7.27 -6.58
CA ALA A 252 15.47 6.30 -7.54
C ALA A 252 16.24 5.17 -6.85
N LEU A 253 17.09 5.52 -5.88
CA LEU A 253 17.82 4.53 -5.07
C LEU A 253 16.87 3.64 -4.26
N TRP A 254 15.87 4.25 -3.64
CA TRP A 254 14.87 3.51 -2.90
C TRP A 254 14.02 2.62 -3.83
N ARG A 255 13.68 3.07 -5.03
CA ARG A 255 12.95 2.27 -6.03
C ARG A 255 13.73 1.03 -6.42
N LEU A 256 15.02 1.13 -6.68
CA LEU A 256 15.88 -0.03 -6.95
C LEU A 256 15.88 -1.01 -5.78
N TYR A 257 15.95 -0.52 -4.56
CA TYR A 257 15.88 -1.33 -3.36
C TYR A 257 14.52 -2.04 -3.21
N ARG A 258 13.41 -1.31 -3.41
CA ARG A 258 12.03 -1.85 -3.43
C ARG A 258 11.90 -2.96 -4.46
N ASP A 259 12.28 -2.67 -5.71
CA ASP A 259 12.15 -3.61 -6.82
C ASP A 259 12.96 -4.90 -6.58
N GLY A 260 14.14 -4.76 -5.98
CA GLY A 260 14.95 -5.91 -5.56
C GLY A 260 14.29 -6.76 -4.46
N LEU A 261 13.56 -6.13 -3.50
CA LEU A 261 12.81 -6.87 -2.48
C LEU A 261 11.61 -7.61 -3.08
N VAL A 262 10.84 -6.94 -3.93
CA VAL A 262 9.70 -7.55 -4.63
C VAL A 262 10.17 -8.70 -5.52
N ALA A 263 11.28 -8.53 -6.27
CA ALA A 263 11.84 -9.58 -7.09
C ALA A 263 12.25 -10.82 -6.28
N ARG A 264 12.80 -10.64 -5.07
CA ARG A 264 13.10 -11.75 -4.16
C ARG A 264 11.83 -12.46 -3.68
N ALA A 265 10.75 -11.72 -3.39
CA ALA A 265 9.48 -12.32 -3.03
C ALA A 265 8.89 -13.14 -4.18
N VAL A 266 8.90 -12.60 -5.39
CA VAL A 266 8.47 -13.31 -6.61
C VAL A 266 9.32 -14.57 -6.82
N ALA A 267 10.64 -14.48 -6.71
CA ALA A 267 11.55 -15.62 -6.84
C ALA A 267 11.26 -16.70 -5.78
N ARG A 268 10.92 -16.30 -4.55
CA ARG A 268 10.55 -17.24 -3.48
C ARG A 268 9.25 -17.96 -3.77
N PHE A 269 8.26 -17.31 -4.38
CA PHE A 269 6.96 -17.88 -4.73
C PHE A 269 7.03 -18.78 -5.98
N ARG A 270 7.93 -18.47 -6.89
CA ARG A 270 7.97 -19.06 -8.26
C ARG A 270 7.95 -20.59 -8.29
N PRO A 271 8.74 -21.35 -7.50
CA PRO A 271 8.80 -22.82 -7.63
C PRO A 271 7.57 -23.53 -7.07
N TYR A 272 6.69 -22.86 -6.33
CA TYR A 272 5.57 -23.51 -5.66
C TYR A 272 4.27 -23.40 -6.46
N ALA A 273 3.53 -24.52 -6.53
CA ALA A 273 2.21 -24.57 -7.18
C ALA A 273 1.12 -23.95 -6.29
N VAL A 274 1.23 -24.13 -4.98
CA VAL A 274 0.26 -23.67 -3.99
C VAL A 274 0.90 -22.69 -3.03
N ILE A 275 0.21 -21.59 -2.73
CA ILE A 275 0.57 -20.65 -1.67
C ILE A 275 -0.49 -20.70 -0.56
N ASP A 276 -0.10 -21.14 0.62
CA ASP A 276 -0.94 -21.15 1.82
C ASP A 276 -0.56 -19.94 2.70
N THR A 277 -1.47 -18.97 2.85
CA THR A 277 -1.11 -17.69 3.46
C THR A 277 -2.17 -17.08 4.37
N ASP A 278 -1.73 -16.38 5.42
CA ASP A 278 -2.53 -15.45 6.24
C ASP A 278 -2.22 -13.97 5.94
N ARG A 279 -1.39 -13.71 4.91
CA ARG A 279 -1.06 -12.35 4.47
C ARG A 279 -1.87 -11.95 3.24
N LEU A 280 -2.59 -10.82 3.31
CA LEU A 280 -3.36 -10.29 2.18
C LEU A 280 -2.50 -10.16 0.92
N HIS A 281 -1.31 -9.58 1.03
CA HIS A 281 -0.44 -9.42 -0.15
C HIS A 281 0.31 -10.71 -0.53
N GLY A 282 0.36 -11.71 0.34
CA GLY A 282 0.74 -13.07 -0.04
C GLY A 282 -0.30 -13.68 -0.99
N MET A 283 -1.59 -13.51 -0.66
CA MET A 283 -2.71 -13.93 -1.50
C MET A 283 -2.73 -13.16 -2.83
N ILE A 284 -2.61 -11.82 -2.80
CA ILE A 284 -2.62 -11.00 -4.03
C ILE A 284 -1.43 -11.33 -4.93
N LEU A 285 -0.21 -11.44 -4.39
CA LEU A 285 0.97 -11.81 -5.19
C LEU A 285 0.80 -13.19 -5.85
N ALA A 286 0.33 -14.16 -5.09
CA ALA A 286 0.07 -15.50 -5.63
C ALA A 286 -0.99 -15.48 -6.75
N ALA A 287 -2.06 -14.70 -6.58
CA ALA A 287 -3.09 -14.50 -7.61
C ALA A 287 -2.52 -13.83 -8.88
N LEU A 288 -1.68 -12.81 -8.71
CA LEU A 288 -0.96 -12.15 -9.81
C LEU A 288 -0.01 -13.09 -10.56
N MET A 289 0.55 -14.09 -9.88
CA MET A 289 1.38 -15.15 -10.45
C MET A 289 0.58 -16.35 -10.94
N ASN A 290 -0.77 -16.26 -10.96
CA ASN A 290 -1.70 -17.31 -11.38
C ASN A 290 -1.54 -18.65 -10.62
N LYS A 291 -1.16 -18.59 -9.33
CA LYS A 291 -0.98 -19.76 -8.47
C LYS A 291 -2.27 -20.17 -7.76
N GLN A 292 -2.33 -21.42 -7.30
CA GLN A 292 -3.37 -21.84 -6.38
C GLN A 292 -3.11 -21.21 -5.00
N VAL A 293 -4.16 -20.66 -4.38
CA VAL A 293 -4.07 -19.95 -3.10
C VAL A 293 -4.99 -20.56 -2.07
N ARG A 294 -4.42 -21.02 -0.98
CA ARG A 294 -5.15 -21.36 0.25
C ARG A 294 -4.94 -20.23 1.23
N TYR A 295 -6.01 -19.58 1.67
CA TYR A 295 -5.87 -18.51 2.66
C TYR A 295 -6.51 -18.91 3.99
N ARG A 296 -5.87 -18.46 5.07
CA ARG A 296 -6.37 -18.59 6.44
C ARG A 296 -6.61 -17.21 7.00
N GLU A 297 -7.69 -17.07 7.78
CA GLU A 297 -8.01 -15.79 8.38
C GLU A 297 -7.02 -15.42 9.50
N GLY A 298 -6.58 -14.16 9.47
CA GLY A 298 -5.83 -13.55 10.54
C GLY A 298 -6.72 -12.88 11.59
N SER A 299 -6.27 -11.75 12.16
CA SER A 299 -6.90 -11.13 13.32
C SER A 299 -8.23 -10.41 13.07
N TYR A 300 -8.54 -9.95 11.84
CA TYR A 300 -9.64 -9.00 11.61
C TYR A 300 -10.55 -9.33 10.41
N GLY A 301 -10.55 -10.56 9.92
CA GLY A 301 -11.38 -10.93 8.76
C GLY A 301 -10.98 -10.26 7.44
N LYS A 302 -9.78 -9.70 7.34
CA LYS A 302 -9.32 -8.91 6.18
C LYS A 302 -9.23 -9.74 4.91
N LEU A 303 -8.70 -10.97 5.00
CA LEU A 303 -8.50 -11.82 3.82
C LEU A 303 -9.84 -12.29 3.27
N GLN A 304 -10.72 -12.77 4.13
CA GLN A 304 -12.05 -13.24 3.73
C GLN A 304 -12.88 -12.11 3.11
N ARG A 305 -12.87 -10.91 3.73
CA ARG A 305 -13.58 -9.74 3.19
C ARG A 305 -13.02 -9.32 1.84
N TYR A 306 -11.69 -9.28 1.70
CA TYR A 306 -11.05 -8.94 0.44
C TYR A 306 -11.31 -9.99 -0.64
N ALA A 307 -11.13 -11.27 -0.31
CA ALA A 307 -11.38 -12.38 -1.22
C ALA A 307 -12.84 -12.41 -1.68
N GLY A 308 -13.80 -12.31 -0.76
CA GLY A 308 -15.22 -12.31 -1.10
C GLY A 308 -15.69 -11.07 -1.88
N LEU A 309 -14.95 -9.97 -1.83
CA LEU A 309 -15.29 -8.77 -2.59
C LEU A 309 -14.62 -8.70 -3.98
N TRP A 310 -13.36 -9.14 -4.07
CA TRP A 310 -12.53 -8.91 -5.23
C TRP A 310 -12.05 -10.17 -5.95
N LEU A 311 -12.02 -11.31 -5.25
CA LEU A 311 -11.46 -12.56 -5.78
C LEU A 311 -12.52 -13.68 -5.84
N ASP A 312 -13.76 -13.34 -5.54
CA ASP A 312 -14.89 -14.26 -5.66
C ASP A 312 -15.05 -14.72 -7.12
N GLY A 313 -15.38 -15.98 -7.32
CA GLY A 313 -15.46 -16.61 -8.64
C GLY A 313 -14.10 -17.06 -9.21
N SER A 314 -12.99 -16.94 -8.46
CA SER A 314 -11.73 -17.58 -8.83
C SER A 314 -11.71 -19.04 -8.35
N ASP A 315 -11.56 -19.98 -9.26
CA ASP A 315 -11.37 -21.40 -8.97
C ASP A 315 -10.03 -21.75 -8.30
N ARG A 316 -9.09 -20.78 -8.28
CA ARG A 316 -7.75 -20.93 -7.73
C ARG A 316 -7.57 -20.36 -6.33
N ILE A 317 -8.56 -19.65 -5.80
CA ILE A 317 -8.43 -18.93 -4.52
C ILE A 317 -9.55 -19.34 -3.58
N GLY A 318 -9.20 -19.95 -2.45
CA GLY A 318 -10.19 -20.41 -1.49
C GLY A 318 -9.61 -20.69 -0.12
N THR A 319 -10.49 -21.00 0.83
CA THR A 319 -10.11 -21.55 2.12
C THR A 319 -9.77 -23.04 1.95
N GLU A 320 -9.09 -23.62 2.96
CA GLU A 320 -8.77 -25.06 2.95
C GLU A 320 -10.03 -25.93 2.78
N ARG A 321 -11.19 -25.50 3.34
CA ARG A 321 -12.48 -26.19 3.22
C ARG A 321 -13.12 -26.08 1.84
N THR A 322 -12.96 -24.94 1.16
CA THR A 322 -13.59 -24.71 -0.15
C THR A 322 -12.83 -25.37 -1.28
N LEU A 323 -11.52 -25.54 -1.15
CA LEU A 323 -10.70 -26.19 -2.21
C LEU A 323 -10.70 -27.71 -2.10
N SER A 324 -10.85 -28.28 -0.88
CA SER A 324 -10.99 -29.74 -0.71
C SER A 324 -12.38 -30.27 -1.12
N ALA A 325 -13.37 -29.41 -1.33
CA ALA A 325 -14.69 -29.81 -1.83
C ALA A 325 -14.81 -29.78 -3.37
N ALA A 326 -13.78 -29.28 -4.05
CA ALA A 326 -13.73 -29.17 -5.51
C ALA A 326 -12.83 -30.24 -6.18
N GLU A 327 -12.11 -31.06 -5.35
CA GLU A 327 -11.38 -32.26 -5.76
C GLU A 327 -12.28 -33.51 -5.60
#